data_6b4ec81fc7547535cc8fb3c8f2edf6de
#
_entry.id   6b4ec81fc7547535cc8fb3c8f2edf6de
#
_cell.length_a   1.000
_cell.length_b   1.000
_cell.length_c   1.000
_cell.angle_alpha   90.00
_cell.angle_beta   90.00
_cell.angle_gamma   90.00
#
_symmetry.space_group_name_H-M   'P 1'
#
loop_
_entity.id
_entity.type
_entity.pdbx_description
1 polymer ?
#
loop_
_entity_poly.entity_id
_entity_poly.type
_entity_poly.pdbx_seq_one_letter_code
_entity_poly.pdbx_strand_id
1 'polypeptide(L)'
;MEQQHRNQNDELEDVQHGPFPVEQLQASGIAALDVKKLKDAGICTVESVVYAPRKELLHIKGISEAKVDKIIEAASKLVPLGFTSASQLHAQRLEIIQITSGSKELDKILEGGIETGSITEIYGEFRCGKTQLCHTLCVTCQLPLDQGGGEGKAMYIDAEGTFRPQRLLQIADRFGLNGPDVLENVAYARAYNTDHQSRLLLEAASMMVETRFALMIVDSATALYRTDFSGRGELSARQMHLAKFLRSLQKLADEFGVAVVITNQVVAQVDGSAVFAGPQIKPIGGNIMAHASTTRLSLRKGRAEERICKVVSSPCLAEAEARFQISVEGVTDVKD
;
A
#
# COMPACT_ATOMS: atom_id res chain seq x y z
N MET A 1 -19.64 -16.51 -58.31
CA MET A 1 -18.48 -15.99 -57.58
C MET A 1 -18.96 -15.64 -56.16
N GLU A 2 -18.85 -16.62 -55.28
CA GLU A 2 -19.26 -16.55 -53.90
C GLU A 2 -18.10 -16.03 -53.08
N GLN A 3 -18.28 -14.88 -52.41
CA GLN A 3 -17.37 -14.41 -51.43
C GLN A 3 -17.72 -15.03 -50.07
N GLN A 4 -16.85 -15.88 -49.60
CA GLN A 4 -16.88 -16.44 -48.25
C GLN A 4 -16.56 -15.35 -47.24
N HIS A 5 -17.58 -14.94 -46.49
CA HIS A 5 -17.37 -14.19 -45.22
C HIS A 5 -16.82 -15.16 -44.18
N ARG A 6 -15.55 -14.99 -43.85
CA ARG A 6 -14.93 -15.60 -42.70
C ARG A 6 -15.33 -14.78 -41.46
N ASN A 7 -16.26 -15.31 -40.69
CA ASN A 7 -16.51 -14.87 -39.32
C ASN A 7 -15.28 -15.28 -38.49
N GLN A 8 -14.46 -14.33 -38.13
CA GLN A 8 -13.54 -14.43 -37.00
C GLN A 8 -14.35 -14.01 -35.78
N ASN A 9 -14.84 -14.99 -35.03
CA ASN A 9 -15.17 -14.79 -33.62
C ASN A 9 -13.84 -14.62 -32.89
N ASP A 10 -13.45 -13.38 -32.63
CA ASP A 10 -12.51 -13.05 -31.58
C ASP A 10 -13.21 -13.39 -30.26
N GLU A 11 -13.00 -14.60 -29.77
CA GLU A 11 -13.18 -14.90 -28.36
C GLU A 11 -12.15 -14.03 -27.64
N LEU A 12 -12.61 -12.90 -27.11
CA LEU A 12 -11.89 -12.15 -26.09
C LEU A 12 -11.81 -13.11 -24.90
N GLU A 13 -10.67 -13.80 -24.78
CA GLU A 13 -10.30 -14.44 -23.54
C GLU A 13 -10.37 -13.36 -22.45
N ASP A 14 -11.29 -13.51 -21.52
CA ASP A 14 -11.36 -12.74 -20.29
C ASP A 14 -10.01 -12.96 -19.56
N VAL A 15 -9.07 -12.07 -19.82
CA VAL A 15 -7.81 -12.04 -19.08
C VAL A 15 -8.18 -11.67 -17.65
N GLN A 16 -8.20 -12.65 -16.78
CA GLN A 16 -8.41 -12.45 -15.36
C GLN A 16 -7.28 -11.53 -14.82
N HIS A 17 -7.57 -10.24 -14.76
CA HIS A 17 -6.70 -9.24 -14.15
C HIS A 17 -6.86 -9.31 -12.63
N GLY A 18 -5.98 -10.04 -11.99
CA GLY A 18 -5.96 -10.12 -10.53
C GLY A 18 -5.07 -11.25 -10.05
N PRO A 19 -4.66 -11.25 -8.78
CA PRO A 19 -3.83 -12.32 -8.26
C PRO A 19 -4.60 -13.64 -8.31
N PHE A 20 -3.93 -14.68 -8.77
CA PHE A 20 -4.50 -16.02 -8.84
C PHE A 20 -4.53 -16.64 -7.45
N PRO A 21 -5.68 -17.09 -6.92
CA PRO A 21 -5.72 -17.83 -5.68
C PRO A 21 -4.78 -19.04 -5.71
N VAL A 22 -4.08 -19.28 -4.60
CA VAL A 22 -3.09 -20.38 -4.53
C VAL A 22 -3.71 -21.76 -4.79
N GLU A 23 -5.02 -21.90 -4.58
CA GLU A 23 -5.81 -23.10 -4.90
C GLU A 23 -5.72 -23.49 -6.38
N GLN A 24 -5.46 -22.57 -7.27
CA GLN A 24 -5.28 -22.87 -8.71
C GLN A 24 -4.09 -23.82 -8.98
N LEU A 25 -3.12 -23.88 -8.07
CA LEU A 25 -2.02 -24.84 -8.17
C LEU A 25 -2.50 -26.30 -8.10
N GLN A 26 -3.68 -26.57 -7.56
CA GLN A 26 -4.24 -27.92 -7.54
C GLN A 26 -4.50 -28.43 -8.95
N ALA A 27 -4.93 -27.58 -9.88
CA ALA A 27 -5.09 -27.92 -11.29
C ALA A 27 -3.76 -28.34 -11.96
N SER A 28 -2.63 -27.87 -11.42
CA SER A 28 -1.28 -28.22 -11.85
C SER A 28 -0.69 -29.42 -11.08
N GLY A 29 -1.50 -30.15 -10.33
CA GLY A 29 -1.10 -31.38 -9.63
C GLY A 29 -0.46 -31.16 -8.26
N ILE A 30 -0.60 -29.98 -7.66
CA ILE A 30 -0.20 -29.74 -6.27
C ILE A 30 -1.29 -30.23 -5.32
N ALA A 31 -0.91 -31.03 -4.31
CA ALA A 31 -1.86 -31.61 -3.36
C ALA A 31 -2.55 -30.53 -2.53
N ALA A 32 -3.86 -30.69 -2.28
CA ALA A 32 -4.67 -29.78 -1.48
C ALA A 32 -4.08 -29.53 -0.07
N LEU A 33 -3.45 -30.55 0.52
CA LEU A 33 -2.79 -30.40 1.82
C LEU A 33 -1.57 -29.47 1.75
N ASP A 34 -0.81 -29.47 0.66
CA ASP A 34 0.33 -28.58 0.48
C ASP A 34 -0.14 -27.15 0.18
N VAL A 35 -1.21 -26.98 -0.58
CA VAL A 35 -1.88 -25.69 -0.78
C VAL A 35 -2.35 -25.10 0.56
N LYS A 36 -2.96 -25.93 1.43
CA LYS A 36 -3.36 -25.48 2.77
C LYS A 36 -2.16 -25.01 3.59
N LYS A 37 -1.03 -25.74 3.55
CA LYS A 37 0.19 -25.32 4.27
C LYS A 37 0.74 -24.00 3.75
N LEU A 38 0.66 -23.71 2.46
CA LEU A 38 1.02 -22.43 1.86
C LEU A 38 0.14 -21.33 2.44
N LYS A 39 -1.18 -21.51 2.46
CA LYS A 39 -2.14 -20.55 3.04
C LYS A 39 -1.88 -20.30 4.52
N ASP A 40 -1.68 -21.34 5.30
CA ASP A 40 -1.37 -21.24 6.74
C ASP A 40 -0.05 -20.48 7.00
N ALA A 41 0.87 -20.48 6.03
CA ALA A 41 2.10 -19.69 6.05
C ALA A 41 1.93 -18.25 5.49
N GLY A 42 0.71 -17.85 5.11
CA GLY A 42 0.43 -16.53 4.58
C GLY A 42 0.66 -16.38 3.07
N ILE A 43 0.89 -17.48 2.36
CA ILE A 43 1.03 -17.51 0.90
C ILE A 43 -0.32 -17.87 0.30
N CYS A 44 -1.10 -16.85 -0.05
CA CYS A 44 -2.50 -16.99 -0.44
C CYS A 44 -2.72 -16.93 -1.95
N THR A 45 -1.70 -16.54 -2.74
CA THR A 45 -1.79 -16.40 -4.19
C THR A 45 -0.65 -17.13 -4.89
N VAL A 46 -0.82 -17.40 -6.17
CA VAL A 46 0.23 -17.94 -7.04
C VAL A 46 1.38 -16.96 -7.18
N GLU A 47 1.06 -15.67 -7.29
CA GLU A 47 2.02 -14.55 -7.33
C GLU A 47 2.92 -14.56 -6.10
N SER A 48 2.36 -14.72 -4.90
CA SER A 48 3.16 -14.75 -3.68
C SER A 48 4.09 -15.96 -3.60
N VAL A 49 3.73 -17.09 -4.22
CA VAL A 49 4.64 -18.24 -4.38
C VAL A 49 5.85 -17.85 -5.24
N VAL A 50 5.61 -17.21 -6.39
CA VAL A 50 6.67 -16.85 -7.34
C VAL A 50 7.55 -15.73 -6.79
N TYR A 51 6.98 -14.81 -5.99
CA TYR A 51 7.73 -13.72 -5.33
C TYR A 51 8.51 -14.17 -4.10
N ALA A 52 8.15 -15.32 -3.51
CA ALA A 52 8.83 -15.83 -2.33
C ALA A 52 10.21 -16.42 -2.70
N PRO A 53 11.27 -16.08 -1.95
CA PRO A 53 12.53 -16.79 -2.09
C PRO A 53 12.35 -18.27 -1.76
N ARG A 54 13.02 -19.15 -2.51
CA ARG A 54 12.98 -20.61 -2.28
C ARG A 54 13.21 -20.99 -0.81
N LYS A 55 14.08 -20.25 -0.13
CA LYS A 55 14.36 -20.43 1.30
C LYS A 55 13.11 -20.23 2.18
N GLU A 56 12.26 -19.26 1.88
CA GLU A 56 11.02 -19.03 2.65
C GLU A 56 10.07 -20.22 2.49
N LEU A 57 9.92 -20.75 1.29
CA LEU A 57 9.07 -21.91 1.02
C LEU A 57 9.58 -23.18 1.73
N LEU A 58 10.91 -23.36 1.81
CA LEU A 58 11.54 -24.47 2.54
C LEU A 58 11.31 -24.41 4.06
N HIS A 59 11.05 -23.24 4.63
CA HIS A 59 10.75 -23.11 6.06
C HIS A 59 9.31 -23.49 6.41
N ILE A 60 8.45 -23.72 5.41
CA ILE A 60 7.06 -24.12 5.65
C ILE A 60 7.05 -25.57 6.14
N LYS A 61 6.57 -25.78 7.35
CA LYS A 61 6.53 -27.09 8.00
C LYS A 61 5.76 -28.10 7.14
N GLY A 62 6.43 -29.21 6.82
CA GLY A 62 5.83 -30.34 6.09
C GLY A 62 5.82 -30.16 4.57
N ILE A 63 6.56 -29.19 4.02
CA ILE A 63 6.87 -29.08 2.59
C ILE A 63 8.34 -29.44 2.39
N SER A 64 8.60 -30.53 1.67
CA SER A 64 9.96 -30.99 1.36
C SER A 64 10.55 -30.20 0.19
N GLU A 65 11.87 -30.28 0.02
CA GLU A 65 12.59 -29.64 -1.08
C GLU A 65 12.01 -30.01 -2.47
N ALA A 66 11.76 -31.28 -2.71
CA ALA A 66 11.16 -31.76 -3.96
C ALA A 66 9.74 -31.18 -4.19
N LYS A 67 8.97 -30.96 -3.11
CA LYS A 67 7.66 -30.30 -3.21
C LYS A 67 7.79 -28.83 -3.53
N VAL A 68 8.76 -28.14 -2.91
CA VAL A 68 9.04 -26.72 -3.21
C VAL A 68 9.34 -26.54 -4.70
N ASP A 69 10.19 -27.40 -5.27
CA ASP A 69 10.55 -27.32 -6.68
C ASP A 69 9.32 -27.50 -7.60
N LYS A 70 8.45 -28.48 -7.30
CA LYS A 70 7.19 -28.66 -8.03
C LYS A 70 6.23 -27.49 -7.91
N ILE A 71 6.11 -26.92 -6.70
CA ILE A 71 5.26 -25.76 -6.44
C ILE A 71 5.74 -24.54 -7.24
N ILE A 72 7.06 -24.24 -7.20
CA ILE A 72 7.66 -23.15 -7.97
C ILE A 72 7.47 -23.37 -9.48
N GLU A 73 7.69 -24.59 -9.98
CA GLU A 73 7.50 -24.90 -11.39
C GLU A 73 6.04 -24.68 -11.82
N ALA A 74 5.08 -25.17 -11.04
CA ALA A 74 3.66 -24.99 -11.31
C ALA A 74 3.24 -23.52 -11.29
N ALA A 75 3.70 -22.76 -10.28
CA ALA A 75 3.40 -21.34 -10.13
C ALA A 75 4.01 -20.51 -11.28
N SER A 76 5.24 -20.81 -11.69
CA SER A 76 5.93 -20.09 -12.76
C SER A 76 5.31 -20.29 -14.15
N LYS A 77 4.51 -21.33 -14.33
CA LYS A 77 3.72 -21.53 -15.56
C LYS A 77 2.51 -20.62 -15.63
N LEU A 78 1.90 -20.30 -14.47
CA LEU A 78 0.75 -19.40 -14.37
C LEU A 78 1.18 -17.94 -14.33
N VAL A 79 2.26 -17.64 -13.61
CA VAL A 79 2.80 -16.30 -13.45
C VAL A 79 4.26 -16.28 -13.89
N PRO A 80 4.54 -16.13 -15.18
CA PRO A 80 5.90 -16.10 -15.68
C PRO A 80 6.60 -14.79 -15.29
N LEU A 81 7.76 -14.89 -14.63
CA LEU A 81 8.64 -13.77 -14.31
C LEU A 81 9.78 -13.74 -15.33
N GLY A 82 9.64 -12.94 -16.37
CA GLY A 82 10.64 -12.77 -17.41
C GLY A 82 10.84 -11.31 -17.81
N PHE A 83 11.63 -11.09 -18.84
CA PHE A 83 11.75 -9.76 -19.43
C PHE A 83 10.51 -9.44 -20.24
N THR A 84 10.03 -8.20 -20.07
CA THR A 84 9.00 -7.60 -20.90
C THR A 84 9.57 -6.37 -21.63
N SER A 85 8.93 -5.91 -22.70
CA SER A 85 9.33 -4.65 -23.33
C SER A 85 8.86 -3.46 -22.51
N ALA A 86 9.54 -2.33 -22.64
CA ALA A 86 9.09 -1.07 -22.04
C ALA A 86 7.71 -0.65 -22.52
N SER A 87 7.32 -1.01 -23.75
CA SER A 87 6.00 -0.75 -24.29
C SER A 87 4.91 -1.56 -23.58
N GLN A 88 5.18 -2.83 -23.30
CA GLN A 88 4.27 -3.68 -22.52
C GLN A 88 4.12 -3.17 -21.08
N LEU A 89 5.24 -2.83 -20.44
CA LEU A 89 5.21 -2.23 -19.11
C LEU A 89 4.43 -0.90 -19.10
N HIS A 90 4.61 -0.07 -20.13
CA HIS A 90 3.86 1.19 -20.26
C HIS A 90 2.34 0.92 -20.34
N ALA A 91 1.93 -0.06 -21.16
CA ALA A 91 0.51 -0.44 -21.26
C ALA A 91 -0.06 -0.88 -19.89
N GLN A 92 0.68 -1.74 -19.16
CA GLN A 92 0.29 -2.17 -17.80
C GLN A 92 0.20 -0.99 -16.82
N ARG A 93 1.10 -0.01 -16.93
CA ARG A 93 1.06 1.18 -16.07
C ARG A 93 -0.10 2.13 -16.36
N LEU A 94 -0.72 2.06 -17.53
CA LEU A 94 -1.94 2.83 -17.82
C LEU A 94 -3.16 2.28 -17.04
N GLU A 95 -3.11 1.05 -16.56
CA GLU A 95 -4.15 0.44 -15.74
C GLU A 95 -4.01 0.78 -14.24
N ILE A 96 -2.91 1.42 -13.84
CA ILE A 96 -2.69 1.85 -12.46
C ILE A 96 -3.71 2.92 -12.09
N ILE A 97 -4.40 2.68 -10.98
CA ILE A 97 -5.39 3.59 -10.42
C ILE A 97 -4.70 4.61 -9.54
N GLN A 98 -5.21 5.83 -9.55
CA GLN A 98 -4.80 6.89 -8.65
C GLN A 98 -5.98 7.33 -7.81
N ILE A 99 -5.83 7.24 -6.49
CA ILE A 99 -6.89 7.55 -5.52
C ILE A 99 -6.78 9.03 -5.14
N THR A 100 -7.85 9.78 -5.39
CA THR A 100 -7.89 11.21 -5.04
C THR A 100 -7.64 11.43 -3.55
N SER A 101 -6.83 12.42 -3.23
CA SER A 101 -6.60 12.91 -1.87
C SER A 101 -7.78 13.68 -1.29
N GLY A 102 -8.75 14.07 -2.15
CA GLY A 102 -9.84 14.99 -1.82
C GLY A 102 -9.53 16.47 -2.07
N SER A 103 -8.30 16.82 -2.41
CA SER A 103 -7.86 18.16 -2.82
C SER A 103 -7.36 18.13 -4.26
N LYS A 104 -7.94 18.95 -5.13
CA LYS A 104 -7.53 19.04 -6.54
C LYS A 104 -6.09 19.57 -6.68
N GLU A 105 -5.70 20.52 -5.83
CA GLU A 105 -4.35 21.06 -5.85
C GLU A 105 -3.31 20.01 -5.43
N LEU A 106 -3.67 19.18 -4.45
CA LEU A 106 -2.80 18.07 -4.05
C LEU A 106 -2.75 16.98 -5.14
N ASP A 107 -3.88 16.62 -5.70
CA ASP A 107 -3.96 15.63 -6.79
C ASP A 107 -3.19 16.09 -8.03
N LYS A 108 -3.15 17.39 -8.31
CA LYS A 108 -2.41 17.96 -9.43
C LYS A 108 -0.90 17.69 -9.32
N ILE A 109 -0.29 17.87 -8.15
CA ILE A 109 1.13 17.57 -7.95
C ILE A 109 1.44 16.08 -7.87
N LEU A 110 0.39 15.25 -7.65
CA LEU A 110 0.46 13.79 -7.65
C LEU A 110 0.03 13.18 -9.00
N GLU A 111 -0.25 14.02 -10.01
CA GLU A 111 -0.73 13.59 -11.33
C GLU A 111 -1.96 12.67 -11.26
N GLY A 112 -2.87 12.95 -10.32
CA GLY A 112 -4.15 12.24 -10.17
C GLY A 112 -4.47 11.79 -8.75
N GLY A 113 -3.49 11.55 -7.91
CA GLY A 113 -3.68 11.11 -6.53
C GLY A 113 -2.65 10.11 -6.04
N ILE A 114 -3.04 9.28 -5.11
CA ILE A 114 -2.17 8.23 -4.54
C ILE A 114 -2.17 7.02 -5.46
N GLU A 115 -1.01 6.65 -5.97
CA GLU A 115 -0.81 5.54 -6.92
C GLU A 115 -1.01 4.18 -6.25
N THR A 116 -1.78 3.29 -6.88
CA THR A 116 -1.91 1.88 -6.49
C THR A 116 -0.66 1.08 -6.90
N GLY A 117 -0.45 -0.09 -6.28
CA GLY A 117 0.69 -0.97 -6.59
C GLY A 117 2.03 -0.46 -6.07
N SER A 118 2.06 0.53 -5.20
CA SER A 118 3.29 1.08 -4.64
C SER A 118 3.11 1.61 -3.22
N ILE A 119 4.22 1.91 -2.55
CA ILE A 119 4.23 2.51 -1.21
C ILE A 119 4.40 4.03 -1.32
N THR A 120 3.44 4.77 -0.78
CA THR A 120 3.54 6.21 -0.55
C THR A 120 3.77 6.48 0.93
N GLU A 121 4.90 7.10 1.25
CA GLU A 121 5.22 7.55 2.61
C GLU A 121 4.78 9.00 2.80
N ILE A 122 4.01 9.24 3.87
CA ILE A 122 3.59 10.57 4.30
C ILE A 122 4.27 10.86 5.63
N TYR A 123 5.20 11.81 5.67
CA TYR A 123 5.89 12.16 6.90
C TYR A 123 5.77 13.65 7.24
N GLY A 124 5.98 13.98 8.49
CA GLY A 124 5.94 15.35 8.99
C GLY A 124 5.74 15.39 10.49
N GLU A 125 5.80 16.58 11.03
CA GLU A 125 5.63 16.84 12.45
C GLU A 125 4.25 16.42 12.99
N PHE A 126 4.13 16.41 14.30
CA PHE A 126 2.84 16.22 14.96
C PHE A 126 1.83 17.28 14.52
N ARG A 127 0.57 16.88 14.29
CA ARG A 127 -0.53 17.75 13.83
C ARG A 127 -0.38 18.35 12.42
N CYS A 128 0.48 17.82 11.56
CA CYS A 128 0.57 18.30 10.18
C CYS A 128 -0.50 17.72 9.24
N GLY A 129 -1.36 16.79 9.72
CA GLY A 129 -2.51 16.30 8.96
C GLY A 129 -2.37 14.89 8.37
N LYS A 130 -1.32 14.14 8.68
CA LYS A 130 -1.09 12.77 8.16
C LYS A 130 -2.31 11.87 8.34
N THR A 131 -2.77 11.70 9.58
CA THR A 131 -3.94 10.87 9.91
C THR A 131 -5.23 11.38 9.26
N GLN A 132 -5.41 12.69 9.11
CA GLN A 132 -6.58 13.27 8.43
C GLN A 132 -6.60 12.95 6.93
N LEU A 133 -5.44 12.97 6.29
CA LEU A 133 -5.30 12.52 4.91
C LEU A 133 -5.61 11.02 4.80
N CYS A 134 -5.12 10.20 5.73
CA CYS A 134 -5.45 8.78 5.79
C CYS A 134 -6.96 8.50 5.93
N HIS A 135 -7.66 9.25 6.81
CA HIS A 135 -9.12 9.12 6.92
C HIS A 135 -9.83 9.50 5.63
N THR A 136 -9.38 10.56 4.94
CA THR A 136 -9.97 10.97 3.67
C THR A 136 -9.76 9.89 2.60
N LEU A 137 -8.56 9.31 2.50
CA LEU A 137 -8.27 8.23 1.57
C LEU A 137 -9.10 6.97 1.82
N CYS A 138 -9.43 6.64 3.08
CA CYS A 138 -10.33 5.52 3.41
C CYS A 138 -11.72 5.67 2.78
N VAL A 139 -12.17 6.89 2.58
CA VAL A 139 -13.46 7.18 1.94
C VAL A 139 -13.29 7.28 0.42
N THR A 140 -12.31 8.04 -0.04
CA THR A 140 -12.12 8.29 -1.48
C THR A 140 -11.72 7.05 -2.26
N CYS A 141 -11.03 6.07 -1.65
CA CYS A 141 -10.73 4.80 -2.31
C CYS A 141 -11.97 3.99 -2.69
N GLN A 142 -13.11 4.26 -2.07
CA GLN A 142 -14.39 3.59 -2.33
C GLN A 142 -15.20 4.25 -3.46
N LEU A 143 -14.80 5.45 -3.91
CA LEU A 143 -15.43 6.13 -5.04
C LEU A 143 -15.27 5.34 -6.35
N PRO A 144 -16.17 5.55 -7.32
CA PRO A 144 -15.99 5.06 -8.67
C PRO A 144 -14.69 5.57 -9.32
N LEU A 145 -14.16 4.82 -10.28
CA LEU A 145 -12.91 5.17 -10.98
C LEU A 145 -12.98 6.53 -11.68
N ASP A 146 -14.12 6.85 -12.29
CA ASP A 146 -14.35 8.11 -12.98
C ASP A 146 -14.44 9.32 -12.03
N GLN A 147 -14.56 9.08 -10.73
CA GLN A 147 -14.52 10.10 -9.68
C GLN A 147 -13.17 10.14 -8.92
N GLY A 148 -12.15 9.48 -9.43
CA GLY A 148 -10.84 9.39 -8.81
C GLY A 148 -10.80 8.40 -7.63
N GLY A 149 -11.69 7.43 -7.60
CA GLY A 149 -11.70 6.36 -6.59
C GLY A 149 -10.95 5.11 -7.05
N GLY A 150 -10.98 4.10 -6.20
CA GLY A 150 -10.38 2.79 -6.45
C GLY A 150 -11.39 1.66 -6.55
N GLU A 151 -12.69 1.94 -6.38
CA GLU A 151 -13.77 0.94 -6.35
C GLU A 151 -13.48 -0.24 -5.42
N GLY A 152 -12.82 0.02 -4.29
CA GLY A 152 -12.40 -1.03 -3.37
C GLY A 152 -12.46 -0.60 -1.91
N LYS A 153 -12.32 -1.59 -1.04
CA LYS A 153 -12.29 -1.41 0.41
C LYS A 153 -10.96 -0.83 0.87
N ALA A 154 -10.94 -0.28 2.07
CA ALA A 154 -9.74 0.16 2.75
C ALA A 154 -9.38 -0.78 3.91
N MET A 155 -8.09 -0.91 4.14
CA MET A 155 -7.54 -1.58 5.31
C MET A 155 -6.73 -0.58 6.13
N TYR A 156 -6.95 -0.52 7.45
CA TYR A 156 -6.30 0.44 8.32
C TYR A 156 -5.64 -0.25 9.52
N ILE A 157 -4.32 -0.22 9.56
CA ILE A 157 -3.52 -0.68 10.70
C ILE A 157 -3.13 0.54 11.52
N ASP A 158 -3.65 0.63 12.74
CA ASP A 158 -3.49 1.75 13.66
C ASP A 158 -2.50 1.40 14.77
N ALA A 159 -1.31 2.01 14.76
CA ALA A 159 -0.29 1.82 15.77
C ALA A 159 -0.43 2.77 16.98
N GLU A 160 -1.15 3.88 16.83
CA GLU A 160 -1.22 4.95 17.84
C GLU A 160 -2.61 5.08 18.51
N GLY A 161 -3.67 4.43 17.97
CA GLY A 161 -5.04 4.53 18.48
C GLY A 161 -5.74 5.84 18.09
N THR A 162 -5.40 6.35 16.94
CA THR A 162 -5.89 7.65 16.46
C THR A 162 -6.99 7.57 15.42
N PHE A 163 -7.34 6.38 14.96
CA PHE A 163 -8.43 6.17 14.01
C PHE A 163 -9.78 6.58 14.62
N ARG A 164 -10.58 7.29 13.85
CA ARG A 164 -11.89 7.81 14.28
C ARG A 164 -12.95 7.55 13.21
N PRO A 165 -13.81 6.52 13.37
CA PRO A 165 -14.89 6.21 12.42
C PRO A 165 -15.81 7.39 12.13
N GLN A 166 -16.04 8.26 13.14
CA GLN A 166 -16.88 9.45 12.99
C GLN A 166 -16.36 10.40 11.90
N ARG A 167 -15.03 10.44 11.69
CA ARG A 167 -14.44 11.25 10.61
C ARG A 167 -14.81 10.72 9.24
N LEU A 168 -14.88 9.40 9.10
CA LEU A 168 -15.27 8.78 7.83
C LEU A 168 -16.71 9.14 7.46
N LEU A 169 -17.62 9.16 8.44
CA LEU A 169 -19.02 9.57 8.21
C LEU A 169 -19.10 11.02 7.69
N GLN A 170 -18.39 11.94 8.34
CA GLN A 170 -18.35 13.35 7.93
C GLN A 170 -17.79 13.52 6.49
N ILE A 171 -16.78 12.74 6.14
CA ILE A 171 -16.17 12.80 4.82
C ILE A 171 -17.08 12.12 3.78
N ALA A 172 -17.74 11.02 4.14
CA ALA A 172 -18.68 10.31 3.26
C ALA A 172 -19.82 11.23 2.78
N ASP A 173 -20.37 12.04 3.67
CA ASP A 173 -21.43 13.01 3.36
C ASP A 173 -21.03 13.94 2.20
N ARG A 174 -19.80 14.42 2.20
CA ARG A 174 -19.26 15.28 1.13
C ARG A 174 -19.31 14.61 -0.24
N PHE A 175 -19.02 13.33 -0.28
CA PHE A 175 -18.96 12.55 -1.53
C PHE A 175 -20.29 11.89 -1.90
N GLY A 176 -21.34 12.12 -1.11
CA GLY A 176 -22.66 11.53 -1.33
C GLY A 176 -22.69 10.01 -1.12
N LEU A 177 -21.74 9.47 -0.35
CA LEU A 177 -21.68 8.05 -0.02
C LEU A 177 -22.51 7.74 1.21
N ASN A 178 -23.06 6.51 1.25
CA ASN A 178 -23.76 6.01 2.43
C ASN A 178 -22.76 5.77 3.56
N GLY A 179 -22.88 6.51 4.68
CA GLY A 179 -21.95 6.44 5.81
C GLY A 179 -21.78 5.05 6.39
N PRO A 180 -22.87 4.32 6.74
CA PRO A 180 -22.78 2.94 7.20
C PRO A 180 -22.02 2.01 6.24
N ASP A 181 -22.27 2.08 4.94
CA ASP A 181 -21.58 1.27 3.94
C ASP A 181 -20.07 1.62 3.88
N VAL A 182 -19.76 2.90 3.99
CA VAL A 182 -18.36 3.36 4.06
C VAL A 182 -17.64 2.76 5.26
N LEU A 183 -18.29 2.69 6.43
CA LEU A 183 -17.70 2.08 7.62
C LEU A 183 -17.48 0.57 7.45
N GLU A 184 -18.46 -0.15 6.89
CA GLU A 184 -18.34 -1.60 6.63
C GLU A 184 -17.24 -1.93 5.60
N ASN A 185 -16.90 -0.99 4.75
CA ASN A 185 -15.83 -1.12 3.75
C ASN A 185 -14.44 -0.76 4.29
N VAL A 186 -14.28 -0.49 5.57
CA VAL A 186 -12.97 -0.22 6.21
C VAL A 186 -12.66 -1.30 7.24
N ALA A 187 -11.74 -2.19 6.89
CA ALA A 187 -11.20 -3.17 7.83
C ALA A 187 -10.17 -2.49 8.74
N TYR A 188 -10.43 -2.49 10.04
CA TYR A 188 -9.59 -1.85 11.05
C TYR A 188 -8.91 -2.86 11.95
N ALA A 189 -7.62 -2.65 12.22
CA ALA A 189 -6.87 -3.39 13.23
C ALA A 189 -5.97 -2.47 14.05
N ARG A 190 -5.98 -2.65 15.37
CA ARG A 190 -5.04 -2.03 16.29
C ARG A 190 -3.78 -2.87 16.38
N ALA A 191 -2.61 -2.28 16.08
CA ALA A 191 -1.32 -2.92 16.30
C ALA A 191 -0.76 -2.51 17.67
N TYR A 192 -0.28 -3.47 18.46
CA TYR A 192 0.22 -3.23 19.81
C TYR A 192 1.75 -3.37 19.93
N ASN A 193 2.38 -4.09 19.03
CA ASN A 193 3.82 -4.25 18.92
C ASN A 193 4.22 -4.58 17.48
N THR A 194 5.50 -4.56 17.19
CA THR A 194 6.03 -4.77 15.83
C THR A 194 5.78 -6.18 15.29
N ASP A 195 5.79 -7.20 16.15
CA ASP A 195 5.45 -8.57 15.74
C ASP A 195 3.97 -8.71 15.40
N HIS A 196 3.08 -8.09 16.20
CA HIS A 196 1.66 -8.04 15.90
C HIS A 196 1.40 -7.29 14.60
N GLN A 197 2.04 -6.14 14.40
CA GLN A 197 1.95 -5.36 13.16
C GLN A 197 2.33 -6.20 11.94
N SER A 198 3.39 -7.02 12.05
CA SER A 198 3.83 -7.91 10.97
C SER A 198 2.85 -9.07 10.73
N ARG A 199 2.26 -9.63 11.78
CA ARG A 199 1.24 -10.70 11.64
C ARG A 199 -0.04 -10.22 10.97
N LEU A 200 -0.45 -8.99 11.22
CA LEU A 200 -1.61 -8.39 10.55
C LEU A 200 -1.47 -8.36 9.02
N LEU A 201 -0.24 -8.32 8.49
CA LEU A 201 -0.03 -8.41 7.04
C LEU A 201 -0.36 -9.79 6.46
N LEU A 202 -0.21 -10.86 7.25
CA LEU A 202 -0.60 -12.21 6.81
C LEU A 202 -2.13 -12.33 6.74
N GLU A 203 -2.82 -11.77 7.74
CA GLU A 203 -4.29 -11.72 7.75
C GLU A 203 -4.80 -10.83 6.60
N ALA A 204 -4.14 -9.70 6.34
CA ALA A 204 -4.43 -8.81 5.23
C ALA A 204 -4.38 -9.54 3.87
N ALA A 205 -3.34 -10.32 3.62
CA ALA A 205 -3.21 -11.11 2.39
C ALA A 205 -4.39 -12.07 2.20
N SER A 206 -4.79 -12.76 3.26
CA SER A 206 -5.96 -13.67 3.23
C SER A 206 -7.26 -12.92 2.88
N MET A 207 -7.49 -11.77 3.49
CA MET A 207 -8.69 -10.96 3.22
C MET A 207 -8.70 -10.40 1.80
N MET A 208 -7.54 -9.99 1.28
CA MET A 208 -7.41 -9.40 -0.06
C MET A 208 -7.65 -10.42 -1.19
N VAL A 209 -7.47 -11.71 -0.94
CA VAL A 209 -7.86 -12.77 -1.89
C VAL A 209 -9.38 -12.91 -2.00
N GLU A 210 -10.09 -12.73 -0.88
CA GLU A 210 -11.54 -12.94 -0.81
C GLU A 210 -12.33 -11.74 -1.34
N THR A 211 -11.81 -10.53 -1.17
CA THR A 211 -12.50 -9.29 -1.55
C THR A 211 -11.51 -8.22 -1.99
N ARG A 212 -11.98 -7.34 -2.90
CA ARG A 212 -11.16 -6.27 -3.45
C ARG A 212 -10.90 -5.17 -2.42
N PHE A 213 -9.63 -4.93 -2.14
CA PHE A 213 -9.15 -3.74 -1.45
C PHE A 213 -8.42 -2.83 -2.45
N ALA A 214 -8.61 -1.53 -2.33
CA ALA A 214 -7.90 -0.53 -3.13
C ALA A 214 -6.79 0.17 -2.33
N LEU A 215 -6.90 0.16 -1.00
CA LEU A 215 -6.04 0.92 -0.10
C LEU A 215 -5.67 0.12 1.14
N MET A 216 -4.40 0.22 1.53
CA MET A 216 -3.90 -0.22 2.84
C MET A 216 -3.15 0.92 3.51
N ILE A 217 -3.53 1.25 4.73
CA ILE A 217 -2.91 2.29 5.55
C ILE A 217 -2.20 1.66 6.75
N VAL A 218 -0.99 2.13 7.04
CA VAL A 218 -0.27 1.85 8.30
C VAL A 218 0.06 3.18 8.98
N ASP A 219 -0.70 3.51 9.99
CA ASP A 219 -0.57 4.78 10.73
C ASP A 219 -0.23 4.54 12.22
N SER A 220 1.01 4.66 12.61
CA SER A 220 2.23 4.97 11.88
C SER A 220 3.11 3.73 11.75
N ALA A 221 3.83 3.62 10.63
CA ALA A 221 4.70 2.46 10.37
C ALA A 221 5.88 2.34 11.34
N THR A 222 6.29 3.42 11.99
CA THR A 222 7.51 3.49 12.80
C THR A 222 7.27 3.68 14.30
N ALA A 223 6.05 3.99 14.74
CA ALA A 223 5.77 4.32 16.14
C ALA A 223 6.17 3.20 17.10
N LEU A 224 5.79 1.96 16.82
CA LEU A 224 6.06 0.79 17.67
C LEU A 224 7.54 0.41 17.72
N TYR A 225 8.30 0.72 16.67
CA TYR A 225 9.74 0.44 16.63
C TYR A 225 10.55 1.28 17.62
N ARG A 226 10.00 2.39 18.11
CA ARG A 226 10.66 3.22 19.13
C ARG A 226 10.57 2.63 20.51
N THR A 227 9.51 1.90 20.79
CA THR A 227 9.27 1.25 22.09
C THR A 227 9.85 -0.15 22.15
N ASP A 228 9.65 -0.94 21.11
CA ASP A 228 10.07 -2.35 21.10
C ASP A 228 11.59 -2.54 20.97
N PHE A 229 12.28 -1.55 20.39
CA PHE A 229 13.74 -1.56 20.20
C PHE A 229 14.38 -0.33 20.85
N SER A 230 14.33 -0.24 22.18
CA SER A 230 14.82 0.92 22.95
C SER A 230 16.23 0.68 23.54
N GLY A 231 16.75 -0.56 23.48
CA GLY A 231 18.03 -0.95 24.06
C GLY A 231 19.25 -0.46 23.26
N ARG A 232 20.36 -0.23 23.97
CA ARG A 232 21.64 0.04 23.33
C ARG A 232 22.09 -1.21 22.56
N GLY A 233 22.40 -1.08 21.28
CA GLY A 233 22.81 -2.21 20.41
C GLY A 233 21.68 -2.86 19.63
N GLU A 234 20.41 -2.50 19.83
CA GLU A 234 19.27 -3.05 19.09
C GLU A 234 19.04 -2.40 17.72
N LEU A 235 19.83 -1.41 17.33
CA LEU A 235 19.66 -0.68 16.07
C LEU A 235 19.64 -1.63 14.86
N SER A 236 20.54 -2.59 14.81
CA SER A 236 20.62 -3.54 13.69
C SER A 236 19.38 -4.45 13.64
N ALA A 237 18.93 -4.98 14.77
CA ALA A 237 17.72 -5.79 14.86
C ALA A 237 16.48 -5.00 14.43
N ARG A 238 16.34 -3.77 14.91
CA ARG A 238 15.29 -2.83 14.52
C ARG A 238 15.29 -2.58 13.01
N GLN A 239 16.45 -2.31 12.43
CA GLN A 239 16.58 -2.06 11.00
C GLN A 239 16.21 -3.28 10.16
N MET A 240 16.66 -4.48 10.56
CA MET A 240 16.30 -5.73 9.87
C MET A 240 14.81 -6.02 9.96
N HIS A 241 14.19 -5.84 11.12
CA HIS A 241 12.78 -6.07 11.31
C HIS A 241 11.94 -5.08 10.48
N LEU A 242 12.29 -3.79 10.49
CA LEU A 242 11.64 -2.76 9.70
C LEU A 242 11.77 -3.04 8.19
N ALA A 243 12.97 -3.40 7.73
CA ALA A 243 13.20 -3.75 6.33
C ALA A 243 12.32 -4.94 5.87
N LYS A 244 12.20 -5.97 6.73
CA LYS A 244 11.32 -7.12 6.46
C LYS A 244 9.84 -6.70 6.40
N PHE A 245 9.39 -5.86 7.31
CA PHE A 245 8.03 -5.35 7.34
C PHE A 245 7.70 -4.55 6.07
N LEU A 246 8.56 -3.61 5.69
CA LEU A 246 8.39 -2.80 4.49
C LEU A 246 8.42 -3.64 3.20
N ARG A 247 9.28 -4.67 3.15
CA ARG A 247 9.29 -5.63 2.04
C ARG A 247 7.98 -6.41 1.94
N SER A 248 7.39 -6.78 3.07
CA SER A 248 6.08 -7.44 3.08
C SER A 248 4.97 -6.51 2.58
N LEU A 249 5.00 -5.23 2.94
CA LEU A 249 4.08 -4.21 2.39
C LEU A 249 4.25 -4.04 0.88
N GLN A 250 5.48 -3.99 0.38
CA GLN A 250 5.74 -3.89 -1.05
C GLN A 250 5.21 -5.11 -1.80
N LYS A 251 5.42 -6.32 -1.26
CA LYS A 251 4.84 -7.54 -1.85
C LYS A 251 3.31 -7.48 -1.94
N LEU A 252 2.63 -6.99 -0.90
CA LEU A 252 1.16 -6.82 -0.93
C LEU A 252 0.72 -5.80 -1.99
N ALA A 253 1.46 -4.70 -2.13
CA ALA A 253 1.18 -3.70 -3.17
C ALA A 253 1.33 -4.30 -4.57
N ASP A 254 2.41 -5.05 -4.81
CA ASP A 254 2.69 -5.69 -6.10
C ASP A 254 1.68 -6.82 -6.40
N GLU A 255 1.33 -7.61 -5.40
CA GLU A 255 0.47 -8.79 -5.53
C GLU A 255 -0.99 -8.43 -5.76
N PHE A 256 -1.52 -7.49 -5.00
CA PHE A 256 -2.95 -7.13 -5.01
C PHE A 256 -3.25 -5.81 -5.73
N GLY A 257 -2.24 -5.10 -6.18
CA GLY A 257 -2.44 -3.80 -6.84
C GLY A 257 -3.07 -2.75 -5.91
N VAL A 258 -2.84 -2.84 -4.60
CA VAL A 258 -3.36 -1.87 -3.63
C VAL A 258 -2.42 -0.67 -3.48
N ALA A 259 -2.98 0.50 -3.22
CA ALA A 259 -2.20 1.64 -2.76
C ALA A 259 -1.81 1.41 -1.30
N VAL A 260 -0.51 1.35 -1.00
CA VAL A 260 -0.02 1.27 0.37
C VAL A 260 0.41 2.66 0.82
N VAL A 261 -0.24 3.17 1.86
CA VAL A 261 0.07 4.46 2.47
C VAL A 261 0.62 4.23 3.87
N ILE A 262 1.82 4.69 4.12
CA ILE A 262 2.42 4.65 5.45
C ILE A 262 2.63 6.06 5.97
N THR A 263 2.30 6.30 7.23
CA THR A 263 2.69 7.53 7.89
C THR A 263 3.97 7.33 8.69
N ASN A 264 4.77 8.37 8.76
CA ASN A 264 6.04 8.36 9.46
C ASN A 264 6.22 9.64 10.29
N GLN A 265 6.90 9.50 11.41
CA GLN A 265 7.26 10.59 12.30
C GLN A 265 8.60 11.19 11.89
N VAL A 266 8.88 12.38 12.38
CA VAL A 266 10.15 13.07 12.18
C VAL A 266 10.86 13.29 13.50
N VAL A 267 12.17 13.43 13.45
CA VAL A 267 13.02 13.83 14.57
C VAL A 267 13.80 15.08 14.19
N ALA A 268 13.91 16.01 15.13
CA ALA A 268 14.81 17.14 14.98
C ALA A 268 16.25 16.67 15.19
N GLN A 269 17.09 16.86 14.20
CA GLN A 269 18.53 16.64 14.32
C GLN A 269 19.17 18.00 14.63
N VAL A 270 19.71 18.11 15.85
CA VAL A 270 20.50 19.29 16.24
C VAL A 270 21.97 18.91 16.01
N ASP A 271 22.48 19.19 14.82
CA ASP A 271 23.91 19.13 14.56
C ASP A 271 24.57 20.39 15.15
N GLY A 272 25.49 20.19 16.08
CA GLY A 272 26.18 21.28 16.77
C GLY A 272 27.02 22.23 15.90
N SER A 273 27.03 22.02 14.56
CA SER A 273 27.75 22.86 13.61
C SER A 273 26.88 23.87 12.86
N ALA A 274 25.54 23.79 12.98
CA ALA A 274 24.64 24.66 12.23
C ALA A 274 24.07 25.79 13.08
N VAL A 275 24.88 26.76 13.43
CA VAL A 275 24.43 27.99 14.13
C VAL A 275 23.52 28.86 13.22
N PHE A 276 23.50 28.61 11.91
CA PHE A 276 22.75 29.38 10.89
C PHE A 276 21.66 28.62 10.14
N ALA A 277 21.64 27.28 10.22
CA ALA A 277 20.56 26.49 9.64
C ALA A 277 19.72 25.93 10.79
N GLY A 278 18.44 26.26 10.85
CA GLY A 278 17.52 25.72 11.86
C GLY A 278 17.56 24.18 11.93
N PRO A 279 16.92 23.57 12.95
CA PRO A 279 16.98 22.12 13.15
C PRO A 279 16.51 21.38 11.90
N GLN A 280 17.36 20.51 11.34
CA GLN A 280 16.97 19.66 10.22
C GLN A 280 15.97 18.61 10.71
N ILE A 281 14.78 18.64 10.15
CA ILE A 281 13.71 17.69 10.43
C ILE A 281 13.91 16.50 9.49
N LYS A 282 14.21 15.31 10.04
CA LYS A 282 14.42 14.09 9.26
C LYS A 282 13.37 13.02 9.60
N PRO A 283 12.81 12.33 8.59
CA PRO A 283 11.91 11.20 8.82
C PRO A 283 12.66 10.04 9.50
N ILE A 284 11.94 9.33 10.37
CA ILE A 284 12.45 8.14 11.06
C ILE A 284 12.61 6.97 10.05
N GLY A 285 13.53 6.05 10.33
CA GLY A 285 13.77 4.87 9.51
C GLY A 285 14.90 5.00 8.50
N GLY A 286 15.44 6.22 8.33
CA GLY A 286 16.65 6.45 7.51
C GLY A 286 16.54 5.91 6.09
N ASN A 287 17.63 5.33 5.59
CA ASN A 287 17.72 4.81 4.23
C ASN A 287 16.75 3.64 3.96
N ILE A 288 16.47 2.80 4.95
CA ILE A 288 15.57 1.65 4.78
C ILE A 288 14.17 2.13 4.40
N MET A 289 13.65 3.12 5.11
CA MET A 289 12.35 3.72 4.80
C MET A 289 12.38 4.47 3.45
N ALA A 290 13.45 5.21 3.20
CA ALA A 290 13.61 6.00 1.98
C ALA A 290 13.65 5.12 0.71
N HIS A 291 14.31 3.97 0.77
CA HIS A 291 14.39 3.04 -0.36
C HIS A 291 13.15 2.19 -0.55
N ALA A 292 12.40 1.89 0.52
CA ALA A 292 11.17 1.12 0.44
C ALA A 292 9.99 1.96 -0.11
N SER A 293 10.01 3.27 0.12
CA SER A 293 8.94 4.17 -0.30
C SER A 293 9.15 4.61 -1.74
N THR A 294 8.18 4.31 -2.61
CA THR A 294 8.20 4.73 -4.03
C THR A 294 8.02 6.24 -4.14
N THR A 295 7.00 6.77 -3.46
CA THR A 295 6.75 8.22 -3.40
C THR A 295 6.83 8.69 -1.96
N ARG A 296 7.49 9.81 -1.73
CA ARG A 296 7.65 10.40 -0.40
C ARG A 296 7.08 11.81 -0.37
N LEU A 297 6.13 12.02 0.54
CA LEU A 297 5.43 13.27 0.72
C LEU A 297 5.76 13.85 2.11
N SER A 298 6.23 15.08 2.13
CA SER A 298 6.46 15.84 3.36
C SER A 298 5.27 16.75 3.63
N LEU A 299 4.67 16.62 4.81
CA LEU A 299 3.60 17.50 5.28
C LEU A 299 4.12 18.48 6.32
N ARG A 300 3.75 19.75 6.19
CA ARG A 300 4.01 20.78 7.20
C ARG A 300 2.79 21.66 7.43
N LYS A 301 2.72 22.32 8.57
CA LYS A 301 1.67 23.32 8.85
C LYS A 301 1.85 24.55 7.99
N GLY A 302 0.75 25.06 7.45
CA GLY A 302 0.64 26.37 6.86
C GLY A 302 0.02 27.37 7.84
N ARG A 303 -0.70 28.34 7.33
CA ARG A 303 -1.44 29.33 8.12
C ARG A 303 -2.79 28.72 8.54
N ALA A 304 -3.21 28.97 9.78
CA ALA A 304 -4.48 28.49 10.34
C ALA A 304 -4.71 26.97 10.07
N GLU A 305 -5.74 26.62 9.32
CA GLU A 305 -6.09 25.24 8.96
C GLU A 305 -5.37 24.73 7.70
N GLU A 306 -4.55 25.58 7.07
CA GLU A 306 -3.77 25.18 5.90
C GLU A 306 -2.68 24.17 6.27
N ARG A 307 -2.41 23.34 5.30
CA ARG A 307 -1.27 22.39 5.29
C ARG A 307 -0.58 22.49 3.94
N ILE A 308 0.69 22.19 3.95
CA ILE A 308 1.51 22.18 2.74
C ILE A 308 2.08 20.78 2.57
N CYS A 309 1.84 20.20 1.40
CA CYS A 309 2.42 18.94 0.97
C CYS A 309 3.50 19.21 -0.06
N LYS A 310 4.67 18.61 0.13
CA LYS A 310 5.77 18.62 -0.84
C LYS A 310 6.06 17.20 -1.31
N VAL A 311 6.16 17.00 -2.62
CA VAL A 311 6.74 15.80 -3.22
C VAL A 311 8.26 15.89 -3.05
N VAL A 312 8.82 14.99 -2.25
CA VAL A 312 10.25 14.98 -1.89
C VAL A 312 11.04 14.00 -2.75
N SER A 313 10.41 12.89 -3.07
CA SER A 313 11.01 11.83 -3.89
C SER A 313 9.91 11.04 -4.60
N SER A 314 10.11 10.81 -5.88
CA SER A 314 9.27 9.94 -6.71
C SER A 314 10.05 9.54 -7.96
N PRO A 315 9.80 8.37 -8.55
CA PRO A 315 10.43 7.96 -9.79
C PRO A 315 9.87 8.68 -11.03
N CYS A 316 8.71 9.34 -10.92
CA CYS A 316 8.02 9.96 -12.05
C CYS A 316 7.53 11.39 -11.79
N LEU A 317 7.22 11.76 -10.52
CA LEU A 317 6.71 13.08 -10.18
C LEU A 317 7.87 14.08 -9.99
N ALA A 318 7.67 15.31 -10.45
CA ALA A 318 8.58 16.42 -10.17
C ALA A 318 8.45 16.88 -8.71
N GLU A 319 9.52 17.46 -8.15
CA GLU A 319 9.40 18.19 -6.88
C GLU A 319 8.43 19.35 -7.03
N ALA A 320 7.37 19.33 -6.25
CA ALA A 320 6.33 20.35 -6.26
C ALA A 320 5.70 20.48 -4.87
N GLU A 321 5.06 21.60 -4.61
CA GLU A 321 4.31 21.84 -3.38
C GLU A 321 2.86 22.22 -3.71
N ALA A 322 1.94 21.72 -2.88
CA ALA A 322 0.53 22.10 -2.92
C ALA A 322 0.03 22.47 -1.53
N ARG A 323 -0.90 23.41 -1.48
CA ARG A 323 -1.62 23.80 -0.26
C ARG A 323 -2.96 23.11 -0.24
N PHE A 324 -3.33 22.60 0.91
CA PHE A 324 -4.65 22.04 1.19
C PHE A 324 -5.09 22.44 2.60
N GLN A 325 -6.34 22.24 2.93
CA GLN A 325 -6.84 22.45 4.29
C GLN A 325 -7.53 21.20 4.83
N ILE A 326 -7.63 21.13 6.14
CA ILE A 326 -8.37 20.11 6.86
C ILE A 326 -9.64 20.74 7.39
N SER A 327 -10.78 20.27 6.89
CA SER A 327 -12.11 20.75 7.27
C SER A 327 -12.95 19.63 7.88
N VAL A 328 -14.20 19.90 8.20
CA VAL A 328 -15.20 18.87 8.56
C VAL A 328 -15.36 17.86 7.44
N GLU A 329 -15.24 18.29 6.20
CA GLU A 329 -15.36 17.48 4.98
C GLU A 329 -14.10 16.66 4.61
N GLY A 330 -13.11 16.62 5.51
CA GLY A 330 -11.81 15.96 5.27
C GLY A 330 -10.76 16.90 4.68
N VAL A 331 -9.92 16.35 3.81
CA VAL A 331 -8.91 17.09 3.05
C VAL A 331 -9.59 17.78 1.86
N THR A 332 -9.43 19.10 1.76
CA THR A 332 -10.02 19.95 0.71
C THR A 332 -9.02 20.98 0.21
N ASP A 333 -9.33 21.62 -0.91
CA ASP A 333 -8.57 22.79 -1.33
C ASP A 333 -8.74 23.94 -0.34
N VAL A 334 -7.75 24.83 -0.27
CA VAL A 334 -7.84 26.04 0.55
C VAL A 334 -8.95 26.91 -0.03
N LYS A 335 -9.89 27.34 0.81
CA LYS A 335 -10.89 28.33 0.43
C LYS A 335 -10.26 29.71 0.59
N ASP A 336 -10.24 30.49 -0.50
CA ASP A 336 -9.80 31.90 -0.49
C ASP A 336 -10.66 32.77 0.40
#